data_16d7dab445df34eaa16a1795d8ecca8e
#
_entry.id   16d7dab445df34eaa16a1795d8ecca8e
#
_cell.length_a   1.000
_cell.length_b   1.000
_cell.length_c   1.000
_cell.angle_alpha   90.00
_cell.angle_beta   90.00
_cell.angle_gamma   90.00
#
_symmetry.space_group_name_H-M   'P 1'
#
loop_
_entity.id
_entity.type
_entity.pdbx_description
1 polymer ?
#
loop_
_entity_poly.entity_id
_entity_poly.type
_entity_poly.pdbx_seq_one_letter_code
_entity_poly.pdbx_strand_id
1 'polypeptide(L)'
;TTSLGCDSIVLTALTINNAVTTNVATTSCDSSSVNGTWYYTSQTVTDSFTTSLGCDSIVVTALTINNAVTTNVATTSCDSSSVNGTWYYTSQTVTDSFMTSLGCDSIVLTALTINNAANTNVLTTSCDSSSVNGNWYYISQTVTDSFTTSLGCDSIVLTALTINNAA
;
A
#
# COMPACT_ATOMS: atom_id res chain seq x y z
N THR A 1 -34.92 -3.03 75.54
CA THR A 1 -35.30 -3.84 76.74
C THR A 1 -36.42 -4.78 76.38
N THR A 2 -36.42 -6.01 76.88
CA THR A 2 -37.53 -6.94 76.75
C THR A 2 -38.64 -6.57 77.74
N SER A 3 -39.87 -7.11 77.57
CA SER A 3 -40.98 -6.91 78.48
C SER A 3 -40.72 -7.36 79.91
N LEU A 4 -39.65 -8.11 80.16
CA LEU A 4 -39.23 -8.61 81.48
C LEU A 4 -38.05 -7.79 82.04
N GLY A 5 -37.71 -6.62 81.46
CA GLY A 5 -36.68 -5.73 81.96
C GLY A 5 -35.21 -6.15 81.68
N CYS A 6 -35.03 -7.17 80.86
CA CYS A 6 -33.71 -7.65 80.47
C CYS A 6 -33.21 -6.89 79.22
N ASP A 7 -31.94 -6.56 79.20
CA ASP A 7 -31.30 -5.94 78.03
C ASP A 7 -31.20 -6.98 76.89
N SER A 8 -31.62 -6.55 75.69
CA SER A 8 -31.48 -7.37 74.47
C SER A 8 -30.39 -6.78 73.60
N ILE A 9 -29.45 -7.60 73.19
CA ILE A 9 -28.41 -7.23 72.23
C ILE A 9 -28.82 -7.72 70.85
N VAL A 10 -28.92 -6.84 69.90
CA VAL A 10 -29.09 -7.19 68.47
C VAL A 10 -27.71 -7.12 67.81
N LEU A 11 -27.23 -8.23 67.35
CA LEU A 11 -26.01 -8.31 66.53
C LEU A 11 -26.44 -8.27 65.07
N THR A 12 -26.04 -7.23 64.35
CA THR A 12 -26.27 -7.11 62.92
C THR A 12 -24.95 -7.38 62.20
N ALA A 13 -24.90 -8.43 61.36
CA ALA A 13 -23.79 -8.63 60.43
C ALA A 13 -24.07 -7.80 59.19
N LEU A 14 -23.23 -6.81 58.92
CA LEU A 14 -23.29 -5.99 57.74
C LEU A 14 -22.25 -6.45 56.73
N THR A 15 -22.67 -6.84 55.52
CA THR A 15 -21.78 -7.17 54.42
C THR A 15 -21.86 -6.01 53.41
N ILE A 16 -20.72 -5.41 53.13
CA ILE A 16 -20.61 -4.36 52.13
C ILE A 16 -19.94 -4.95 50.90
N ASN A 17 -20.62 -4.92 49.76
CA ASN A 17 -20.09 -5.34 48.48
C ASN A 17 -19.74 -4.06 47.69
N ASN A 18 -18.51 -3.97 47.22
CA ASN A 18 -18.03 -2.82 46.46
C ASN A 18 -18.18 -3.03 44.97
N ALA A 19 -18.47 -1.98 44.22
CA ALA A 19 -18.38 -1.94 42.78
C ALA A 19 -16.91 -2.19 42.34
N VAL A 20 -16.72 -2.88 41.21
CA VAL A 20 -15.40 -3.17 40.65
C VAL A 20 -15.26 -2.47 39.31
N THR A 21 -14.12 -1.78 39.12
CA THR A 21 -13.74 -1.25 37.81
C THR A 21 -12.64 -2.11 37.23
N THR A 22 -12.87 -2.63 36.02
CA THR A 22 -11.89 -3.42 35.28
C THR A 22 -11.46 -2.64 34.03
N ASN A 23 -10.16 -2.48 33.87
CA ASN A 23 -9.57 -1.84 32.69
C ASN A 23 -9.06 -2.91 31.72
N VAL A 24 -9.48 -2.82 30.46
CA VAL A 24 -9.07 -3.69 29.36
C VAL A 24 -8.44 -2.85 28.27
N ALA A 25 -7.34 -3.29 27.68
CA ALA A 25 -6.75 -2.69 26.49
C ALA A 25 -6.84 -3.70 25.34
N THR A 26 -7.37 -3.25 24.21
CA THR A 26 -7.52 -4.06 22.99
C THR A 26 -6.98 -3.30 21.79
N THR A 27 -6.14 -3.95 20.99
CA THR A 27 -5.62 -3.42 19.73
C THR A 27 -6.11 -4.28 18.59
N SER A 28 -6.64 -3.66 17.55
CA SER A 28 -7.18 -4.34 16.36
C SER A 28 -6.86 -3.54 15.08
N CYS A 29 -7.00 -4.21 13.94
CA CYS A 29 -6.88 -3.59 12.63
C CYS A 29 -8.25 -3.25 12.09
N ASP A 30 -8.40 -2.03 11.57
CA ASP A 30 -9.58 -1.47 10.89
C ASP A 30 -10.84 -1.39 11.76
N SER A 31 -11.10 -2.37 12.60
CA SER A 31 -12.27 -2.38 13.47
C SER A 31 -12.11 -3.33 14.65
N SER A 32 -12.91 -3.10 15.69
CA SER A 32 -13.04 -3.99 16.84
C SER A 32 -14.47 -3.95 17.37
N SER A 33 -14.92 -5.03 18.00
CA SER A 33 -16.23 -5.05 18.63
C SER A 33 -16.11 -5.14 20.15
N VAL A 34 -16.94 -4.35 20.85
CA VAL A 34 -17.15 -4.45 22.28
C VAL A 34 -18.64 -4.62 22.53
N ASN A 35 -19.02 -5.66 23.24
CA ASN A 35 -20.40 -6.01 23.55
C ASN A 35 -21.33 -5.98 22.32
N GLY A 36 -20.83 -6.48 21.15
CA GLY A 36 -21.60 -6.53 19.90
C GLY A 36 -21.69 -5.22 19.12
N THR A 37 -21.14 -4.12 19.64
CA THR A 37 -21.03 -2.84 18.93
C THR A 37 -19.69 -2.74 18.24
N TRP A 38 -19.67 -2.39 16.94
CA TRP A 38 -18.48 -2.22 16.15
C TRP A 38 -17.92 -0.80 16.20
N TYR A 39 -16.64 -0.68 16.36
CA TYR A 39 -15.88 0.57 16.41
C TYR A 39 -14.79 0.58 15.34
N TYR A 40 -14.64 1.71 14.65
CA TYR A 40 -13.71 1.90 13.53
C TYR A 40 -12.64 2.95 13.83
N THR A 41 -12.66 3.52 15.04
CA THR A 41 -11.69 4.52 15.51
C THR A 41 -11.28 4.21 16.93
N SER A 42 -10.03 4.57 17.27
CA SER A 42 -9.53 4.42 18.63
C SER A 42 -10.33 5.26 19.62
N GLN A 43 -10.80 4.64 20.68
CA GLN A 43 -11.58 5.31 21.72
C GLN A 43 -11.65 4.49 23.01
N THR A 44 -12.20 5.07 24.05
CA THR A 44 -12.51 4.37 25.28
C THR A 44 -14.00 4.07 25.34
N VAL A 45 -14.34 2.80 25.54
CA VAL A 45 -15.70 2.33 25.71
C VAL A 45 -15.90 1.96 27.18
N THR A 46 -16.99 2.43 27.77
CA THR A 46 -17.36 2.12 29.15
C THR A 46 -18.67 1.36 29.18
N ASP A 47 -18.64 0.16 29.72
CA ASP A 47 -19.83 -0.66 29.93
C ASP A 47 -20.08 -0.83 31.43
N SER A 48 -21.36 -0.83 31.79
CA SER A 48 -21.78 -1.09 33.17
C SER A 48 -22.68 -2.32 33.23
N PHE A 49 -22.50 -3.14 34.24
CA PHE A 49 -23.35 -4.27 34.52
C PHE A 49 -23.46 -4.52 36.02
N THR A 50 -24.61 -5.04 36.42
CA THR A 50 -24.88 -5.36 37.81
C THR A 50 -24.38 -6.77 38.14
N THR A 51 -23.56 -6.87 39.15
CA THR A 51 -23.08 -8.19 39.63
C THR A 51 -24.19 -9.00 40.30
N SER A 52 -23.96 -10.28 40.51
CA SER A 52 -24.91 -11.17 41.25
C SER A 52 -25.20 -10.70 42.67
N LEU A 53 -24.36 -9.83 43.22
CA LEU A 53 -24.54 -9.23 44.56
C LEU A 53 -25.21 -7.86 44.52
N GLY A 54 -25.73 -7.46 43.38
CA GLY A 54 -26.49 -6.20 43.20
C GLY A 54 -25.63 -4.93 43.12
N CYS A 55 -24.30 -5.06 43.00
CA CYS A 55 -23.42 -3.90 42.82
C CYS A 55 -23.15 -3.62 41.36
N ASP A 56 -23.15 -2.36 40.96
CA ASP A 56 -22.77 -1.97 39.61
C ASP A 56 -21.24 -2.11 39.46
N SER A 57 -20.84 -2.75 38.37
CA SER A 57 -19.44 -2.89 37.98
C SER A 57 -19.23 -2.25 36.62
N ILE A 58 -18.03 -1.69 36.43
CA ILE A 58 -17.67 -0.96 35.23
C ILE A 58 -16.52 -1.66 34.54
N VAL A 59 -16.64 -1.88 33.23
CA VAL A 59 -15.50 -2.26 32.37
C VAL A 59 -15.17 -1.06 31.48
N VAL A 60 -13.93 -0.62 31.57
CA VAL A 60 -13.38 0.44 30.72
C VAL A 60 -12.44 -0.21 29.71
N THR A 61 -12.85 -0.24 28.46
CA THR A 61 -12.08 -0.80 27.35
C THR A 61 -11.42 0.30 26.53
N ALA A 62 -10.10 0.39 26.60
CA ALA A 62 -9.31 1.26 25.75
C ALA A 62 -9.08 0.54 24.41
N LEU A 63 -9.75 0.99 23.36
CA LEU A 63 -9.60 0.48 22.00
C LEU A 63 -8.53 1.27 21.26
N THR A 64 -7.56 0.55 20.70
CA THR A 64 -6.61 1.08 19.72
C THR A 64 -6.92 0.44 18.37
N ILE A 65 -7.38 1.23 17.40
CA ILE A 65 -7.67 0.79 16.05
C ILE A 65 -6.57 1.33 15.12
N ASN A 66 -5.82 0.42 14.52
CA ASN A 66 -4.80 0.71 13.52
C ASN A 66 -5.38 0.43 12.15
N ASN A 67 -5.40 1.43 11.27
CA ASN A 67 -5.95 1.26 9.94
C ASN A 67 -4.89 0.78 8.95
N ALA A 68 -5.29 -0.05 8.00
CA ALA A 68 -4.50 -0.38 6.83
C ALA A 68 -4.17 0.89 6.03
N VAL A 69 -2.97 0.96 5.47
CA VAL A 69 -2.51 2.09 4.66
C VAL A 69 -2.40 1.66 3.21
N THR A 70 -2.97 2.46 2.30
CA THR A 70 -2.75 2.30 0.86
C THR A 70 -1.78 3.38 0.40
N THR A 71 -0.66 2.97 -0.17
CA THR A 71 0.36 3.86 -0.74
C THR A 71 0.36 3.72 -2.25
N ASN A 72 0.27 4.84 -2.96
CA ASN A 72 0.36 4.89 -4.41
C ASN A 72 1.76 5.33 -4.84
N VAL A 73 2.39 4.54 -5.69
CA VAL A 73 3.70 4.82 -6.29
C VAL A 73 3.55 4.86 -7.80
N ALA A 74 4.17 5.82 -8.46
CA ALA A 74 4.26 5.87 -9.93
C ALA A 74 5.72 5.70 -10.34
N THR A 75 5.97 4.80 -11.28
CA THR A 75 7.30 4.51 -11.82
C THR A 75 7.23 4.47 -13.34
N THR A 76 8.16 5.17 -13.99
CA THR A 76 8.29 5.15 -15.45
C THR A 76 9.67 4.59 -15.80
N SER A 77 9.71 3.66 -16.73
CA SER A 77 10.93 3.00 -17.19
C SER A 77 10.89 2.73 -18.69
N CYS A 78 12.04 2.43 -19.28
CA CYS A 78 12.16 2.01 -20.67
C CYS A 78 12.26 0.49 -20.75
N ASP A 79 11.49 -0.10 -21.65
CA ASP A 79 11.44 -1.51 -22.00
C ASP A 79 11.02 -2.46 -20.89
N SER A 80 11.46 -2.21 -19.65
CA SER A 80 11.10 -3.02 -18.49
C SER A 80 11.30 -2.30 -17.17
N SER A 81 10.63 -2.78 -16.14
CA SER A 81 10.82 -2.35 -14.75
C SER A 81 10.64 -3.53 -13.81
N SER A 82 11.26 -3.48 -12.64
CA SER A 82 11.05 -4.50 -11.62
C SER A 82 10.34 -3.95 -10.40
N VAL A 83 9.39 -4.69 -9.87
CA VAL A 83 8.75 -4.44 -8.58
C VAL A 83 8.90 -5.71 -7.74
N ASN A 84 9.45 -5.59 -6.55
CA ASN A 84 9.72 -6.70 -5.62
C ASN A 84 10.41 -7.91 -6.29
N GLY A 85 11.36 -7.65 -7.19
CA GLY A 85 12.14 -8.68 -7.89
C GLY A 85 11.42 -9.34 -9.08
N THR A 86 10.16 -8.98 -9.35
CA THR A 86 9.41 -9.43 -10.54
C THR A 86 9.56 -8.40 -11.66
N TRP A 87 9.92 -8.87 -12.88
CA TRP A 87 10.09 -8.02 -14.04
C TRP A 87 8.80 -7.88 -14.84
N TYR A 88 8.52 -6.66 -15.28
CA TYR A 88 7.35 -6.27 -16.07
C TYR A 88 7.82 -5.56 -17.35
N TYR A 89 7.19 -5.91 -18.47
CA TYR A 89 7.52 -5.42 -19.82
C TYR A 89 6.38 -4.63 -20.46
N THR A 90 5.29 -4.46 -19.74
CA THR A 90 4.12 -3.69 -20.18
C THR A 90 3.62 -2.80 -19.03
N SER A 91 3.05 -1.65 -19.40
CA SER A 91 2.45 -0.74 -18.44
C SER A 91 1.27 -1.41 -17.72
N GLN A 92 1.28 -1.38 -16.39
CA GLN A 92 0.23 -1.96 -15.55
C GLN A 92 0.30 -1.44 -14.12
N THR A 93 -0.71 -1.77 -13.33
CA THR A 93 -0.67 -1.54 -11.89
C THR A 93 -0.33 -2.85 -11.17
N VAL A 94 0.71 -2.82 -10.36
CA VAL A 94 1.11 -3.93 -9.50
C VAL A 94 0.63 -3.64 -8.09
N THR A 95 0.00 -4.62 -7.47
CA THR A 95 -0.49 -4.55 -6.10
C THR A 95 0.36 -5.47 -5.23
N ASP A 96 0.99 -4.89 -4.22
CA ASP A 96 1.71 -5.62 -3.19
C ASP A 96 1.04 -5.42 -1.84
N SER A 97 0.97 -6.48 -1.05
CA SER A 97 0.51 -6.40 0.33
C SER A 97 1.63 -6.75 1.30
N PHE A 98 1.69 -6.03 2.40
CA PHE A 98 2.64 -6.31 3.48
C PHE A 98 2.03 -5.93 4.82
N MET A 99 2.53 -6.57 5.86
CA MET A 99 2.08 -6.30 7.22
C MET A 99 2.90 -5.13 7.80
N THR A 100 2.21 -4.16 8.36
CA THR A 100 2.85 -3.06 9.10
C THR A 100 3.45 -3.54 10.42
N SER A 101 4.30 -2.73 11.04
CA SER A 101 4.82 -3.00 12.38
C SER A 101 3.73 -3.11 13.46
N LEU A 102 2.54 -2.61 13.18
CA LEU A 102 1.36 -2.69 14.04
C LEU A 102 0.49 -3.92 13.75
N GLY A 103 0.92 -4.79 12.83
CA GLY A 103 0.24 -6.04 12.49
C GLY A 103 -0.95 -5.90 11.54
N CYS A 104 -1.13 -4.72 10.89
CA CYS A 104 -2.22 -4.49 9.95
C CYS A 104 -1.73 -4.62 8.50
N ASP A 105 -2.53 -5.25 7.65
CA ASP A 105 -2.23 -5.36 6.23
C ASP A 105 -2.26 -3.99 5.57
N SER A 106 -1.23 -3.72 4.79
CA SER A 106 -1.13 -2.49 4.01
C SER A 106 -0.86 -2.82 2.55
N ILE A 107 -1.30 -1.94 1.66
CA ILE A 107 -1.25 -2.14 0.22
C ILE A 107 -0.37 -1.07 -0.41
N VAL A 108 0.54 -1.47 -1.28
CA VAL A 108 1.23 -0.58 -2.23
C VAL A 108 0.71 -0.83 -3.63
N LEU A 109 0.17 0.21 -4.25
CA LEU A 109 -0.24 0.21 -5.66
C LEU A 109 0.86 0.91 -6.46
N THR A 110 1.61 0.13 -7.23
CA THR A 110 2.64 0.66 -8.12
C THR A 110 2.11 0.77 -9.54
N ALA A 111 1.83 2.00 -10.00
CA ALA A 111 1.49 2.27 -11.40
C ALA A 111 2.78 2.29 -12.22
N LEU A 112 3.00 1.24 -13.01
CA LEU A 112 4.12 1.15 -13.94
C LEU A 112 3.75 1.73 -15.29
N THR A 113 4.57 2.65 -15.77
CA THR A 113 4.54 3.12 -17.16
C THR A 113 5.81 2.61 -17.86
N ILE A 114 5.66 1.69 -18.78
CA ILE A 114 6.76 1.16 -19.59
C ILE A 114 6.69 1.77 -20.98
N ASN A 115 7.72 2.53 -21.32
CA ASN A 115 7.90 3.13 -22.64
C ASN A 115 8.88 2.25 -23.41
N ASN A 116 8.49 1.80 -24.59
CA ASN A 116 9.37 0.96 -25.42
C ASN A 116 10.25 1.80 -26.30
N ALA A 117 11.49 1.34 -26.51
CA ALA A 117 12.36 1.86 -27.54
C ALA A 117 11.69 1.70 -28.93
N ALA A 118 11.83 2.68 -29.79
CA ALA A 118 11.35 2.64 -31.17
C ALA A 118 12.48 2.18 -32.11
N ASN A 119 12.18 1.22 -32.97
CA ASN A 119 13.07 0.81 -34.07
C ASN A 119 12.43 1.24 -35.39
N THR A 120 13.14 2.08 -36.14
CA THR A 120 12.68 2.57 -37.44
C THR A 120 13.64 2.14 -38.51
N ASN A 121 13.13 1.53 -39.59
CA ASN A 121 13.89 1.18 -40.78
C ASN A 121 13.60 2.21 -41.87
N VAL A 122 14.65 2.78 -42.41
CA VAL A 122 14.60 3.74 -43.52
C VAL A 122 15.35 3.15 -44.71
N LEU A 123 14.73 3.18 -45.89
CA LEU A 123 15.36 2.79 -47.15
C LEU A 123 15.64 4.05 -47.96
N THR A 124 16.89 4.25 -48.35
CA THR A 124 17.30 5.40 -49.15
C THR A 124 18.13 4.93 -50.35
N THR A 125 17.74 5.32 -51.53
CA THR A 125 18.49 5.05 -52.77
C THR A 125 18.95 6.38 -53.38
N SER A 126 20.22 6.48 -53.70
CA SER A 126 20.85 7.65 -54.31
C SER A 126 21.84 7.29 -55.40
N CYS A 127 22.20 8.27 -56.26
CA CYS A 127 23.27 8.17 -57.23
C CYS A 127 24.56 8.75 -56.61
N ASP A 128 25.67 8.05 -56.75
CA ASP A 128 27.02 8.39 -56.35
C ASP A 128 27.23 8.62 -54.83
N SER A 129 26.33 9.27 -54.12
CA SER A 129 26.44 9.48 -52.71
C SER A 129 25.12 9.78 -52.02
N SER A 130 25.08 9.58 -50.69
CA SER A 130 23.94 9.97 -49.83
C SER A 130 24.45 10.49 -48.48
N SER A 131 23.72 11.35 -47.86
CA SER A 131 24.06 11.76 -46.49
C SER A 131 23.03 11.28 -45.47
N VAL A 132 23.54 10.80 -44.31
CA VAL A 132 22.73 10.46 -43.15
C VAL A 132 23.33 11.18 -41.94
N ASN A 133 22.53 11.94 -41.24
CA ASN A 133 22.92 12.75 -40.08
C ASN A 133 24.19 13.61 -40.34
N GLY A 134 24.31 14.18 -41.53
CA GLY A 134 25.45 15.04 -41.90
C GLY A 134 26.70 14.30 -42.35
N ASN A 135 26.73 12.98 -42.27
CA ASN A 135 27.84 12.14 -42.79
C ASN A 135 27.55 11.69 -44.20
N TRP A 136 28.53 11.76 -45.10
CA TRP A 136 28.42 11.36 -46.49
C TRP A 136 28.91 9.92 -46.70
N TYR A 137 28.16 9.15 -47.48
CA TYR A 137 28.41 7.75 -47.81
C TYR A 137 28.43 7.59 -49.34
N TYR A 138 29.41 6.82 -49.83
CA TYR A 138 29.67 6.65 -51.27
C TYR A 138 29.51 5.19 -51.69
N ILE A 139 29.19 4.31 -50.74
CA ILE A 139 28.93 2.90 -51.00
C ILE A 139 27.66 2.46 -50.30
N SER A 140 26.97 1.46 -50.85
CA SER A 140 25.78 0.86 -50.26
C SER A 140 26.12 0.23 -48.90
N GLN A 141 25.40 0.61 -47.86
CA GLN A 141 25.59 0.06 -46.53
C GLN A 141 24.37 0.38 -45.62
N THR A 142 24.36 -0.24 -44.44
CA THR A 142 23.38 0.08 -43.41
C THR A 142 24.05 1.02 -42.37
N VAL A 143 23.44 2.15 -42.11
CA VAL A 143 23.84 3.10 -41.06
C VAL A 143 22.90 2.95 -39.89
N THR A 144 23.47 2.84 -38.70
CA THR A 144 22.71 2.76 -37.46
C THR A 144 22.90 4.05 -36.67
N ASP A 145 21.81 4.72 -36.38
CA ASP A 145 21.79 5.89 -35.51
C ASP A 145 20.96 5.60 -34.27
N SER A 146 21.41 6.11 -33.14
CA SER A 146 20.67 6.04 -31.88
C SER A 146 20.28 7.45 -31.42
N PHE A 147 19.10 7.58 -30.88
CA PHE A 147 18.62 8.83 -30.28
C PHE A 147 17.67 8.53 -29.12
N THR A 148 17.60 9.46 -28.18
CA THR A 148 16.70 9.35 -27.05
C THR A 148 15.36 9.96 -27.41
N THR A 149 14.27 9.23 -27.23
CA THR A 149 12.91 9.75 -27.44
C THR A 149 12.54 10.81 -26.42
N SER A 150 11.44 11.55 -26.67
CA SER A 150 10.88 12.50 -25.70
C SER A 150 10.45 11.87 -24.37
N LEU A 151 10.29 10.54 -24.34
CA LEU A 151 9.98 9.75 -23.14
C LEU A 151 11.22 9.22 -22.44
N GLY A 152 12.43 9.60 -22.92
CA GLY A 152 13.71 9.24 -22.31
C GLY A 152 14.22 7.85 -22.68
N CYS A 153 13.60 7.14 -23.64
CA CYS A 153 14.03 5.83 -24.09
C CYS A 153 14.89 5.89 -25.34
N ASP A 154 15.96 5.09 -25.36
CA ASP A 154 16.83 5.00 -26.54
C ASP A 154 16.10 4.33 -27.69
N SER A 155 16.23 4.91 -28.87
CA SER A 155 15.62 4.44 -30.10
C SER A 155 16.66 4.30 -31.19
N ILE A 156 16.44 3.37 -32.10
CA ILE A 156 17.37 3.06 -33.18
C ILE A 156 16.72 3.34 -34.53
N VAL A 157 17.43 4.05 -35.40
CA VAL A 157 17.10 4.16 -36.82
C VAL A 157 18.15 3.37 -37.63
N LEU A 158 17.69 2.40 -38.39
CA LEU A 158 18.48 1.65 -39.34
C LEU A 158 18.20 2.19 -40.74
N THR A 159 19.17 2.91 -41.31
CA THR A 159 19.07 3.44 -42.67
C THR A 159 19.83 2.52 -43.64
N ALA A 160 19.11 1.78 -44.42
CA ALA A 160 19.70 1.00 -45.51
C ALA A 160 19.90 1.90 -46.74
N LEU A 161 21.15 2.21 -47.03
CA LEU A 161 21.57 3.00 -48.18
C LEU A 161 21.89 2.11 -49.38
N THR A 162 21.27 2.41 -50.50
CA THR A 162 21.64 1.86 -51.81
C THR A 162 22.25 2.97 -52.65
N ILE A 163 23.52 2.89 -52.95
CA ILE A 163 24.25 3.86 -53.76
C ILE A 163 24.52 3.23 -55.12
N ASN A 164 23.95 3.83 -56.15
CA ASN A 164 24.15 3.47 -57.56
C ASN A 164 25.21 4.38 -58.16
N ASN A 165 26.35 3.86 -58.47
CA ASN A 165 27.41 4.63 -59.12
C ASN A 165 27.18 4.65 -60.64
N ALA A 166 27.46 5.80 -61.28
CA ALA A 166 27.48 5.89 -62.75
C ALA A 166 28.55 4.94 -63.32
N ALA A 167 28.21 4.26 -64.42
CA ALA A 167 29.12 3.36 -65.14
C ALA A 167 30.15 4.16 -65.96
#